data_108170b1ffed25de3fa76335beeaa7e3
#
_entry.id   108170b1ffed25de3fa76335beeaa7e3
#
_cell.length_a   1.000
_cell.length_b   1.000
_cell.length_c   1.000
_cell.angle_alpha   90.00
_cell.angle_beta   90.00
_cell.angle_gamma   90.00
#
_symmetry.space_group_name_H-M   'P 1'
#
loop_
_entity.id
_entity.type
_entity.pdbx_description
1 polymer ?
#
loop_
_entity_poly.entity_id
_entity_poly.type
_entity_poly.pdbx_seq_one_letter_code
_entity_poly.pdbx_strand_id
1 'polypeptide(L)'
;MRRHQSAVRGLLRQLARTDLALADDLAQEAFLRAYKNIGSFRGEAKFSTWLYRIAYNCFRQDARRRKELVGIDETQLEATQDPQTVDPALRQDLMQALQLLPIHERAAVLLCCQSGLSHDEAARVLDIPLGTVKTNVLRGREKLKKTLAAWRDN
;
A
#
# COMPACT_ATOMS: atom_id res chain seq x y z
N MET A 1 1.16 0.12 19.52
CA MET A 1 1.70 0.71 18.28
C MET A 1 2.94 0.01 17.72
N ARG A 2 3.87 -0.45 18.56
CA ARG A 2 5.09 -1.14 18.07
C ARG A 2 4.80 -2.34 17.16
N ARG A 3 3.76 -3.11 17.44
CA ARG A 3 3.37 -4.29 16.64
C ARG A 3 3.01 -3.97 15.19
N HIS A 4 2.54 -2.74 14.92
CA HIS A 4 2.04 -2.36 13.62
C HIS A 4 3.00 -1.50 12.81
N GLN A 5 4.14 -1.09 13.40
CA GLN A 5 5.09 -0.19 12.75
C GLN A 5 5.65 -0.79 11.45
N SER A 6 6.14 -2.03 11.51
CA SER A 6 6.71 -2.71 10.34
C SER A 6 5.67 -2.91 9.24
N ALA A 7 4.45 -3.28 9.60
CA ALA A 7 3.37 -3.51 8.65
C ALA A 7 2.94 -2.21 7.96
N VAL A 8 2.78 -1.13 8.73
CA VAL A 8 2.41 0.19 8.18
C VAL A 8 3.52 0.76 7.29
N ARG A 9 4.76 0.68 7.74
CA ARG A 9 5.91 1.12 6.93
C ARG A 9 6.04 0.30 5.64
N GLY A 10 5.87 -1.02 5.73
CA GLY A 10 5.90 -1.90 4.57
C GLY A 10 4.82 -1.54 3.55
N LEU A 11 3.60 -1.29 3.99
CA LEU A 11 2.52 -0.83 3.14
C LEU A 11 2.87 0.50 2.45
N LEU A 12 3.31 1.47 3.22
CA LEU A 12 3.65 2.80 2.69
C LEU A 12 4.84 2.77 1.73
N ARG A 13 5.84 1.93 1.99
CA ARG A 13 6.97 1.72 1.07
C ARG A 13 6.51 1.20 -0.27
N GLN A 14 5.57 0.26 -0.30
CA GLN A 14 5.02 -0.28 -1.53
C GLN A 14 4.13 0.75 -2.26
N LEU A 15 3.34 1.51 -1.53
CA LEU A 15 2.50 2.55 -2.11
C LEU A 15 3.33 3.71 -2.65
N ALA A 16 4.38 4.12 -1.95
CA ALA A 16 5.26 5.22 -2.35
C ALA A 16 6.32 4.83 -3.39
N ARG A 17 6.22 3.65 -3.99
CA ARG A 17 7.12 3.14 -5.03
C ARG A 17 8.59 3.18 -4.62
N THR A 18 8.89 2.69 -3.42
CA THR A 18 10.24 2.62 -2.88
C THR A 18 10.94 3.96 -2.62
N ASP A 19 10.23 5.07 -2.60
CA ASP A 19 10.73 6.31 -1.99
C ASP A 19 10.71 6.12 -0.47
N LEU A 20 11.83 5.62 0.07
CA LEU A 20 11.93 5.27 1.48
C LEU A 20 11.80 6.47 2.41
N ALA A 21 12.33 7.62 1.99
CA ALA A 21 12.22 8.86 2.77
C ALA A 21 10.77 9.31 2.88
N LEU A 22 10.02 9.29 1.78
CA LEU A 22 8.60 9.60 1.76
C LEU A 22 7.80 8.60 2.61
N ALA A 23 8.06 7.31 2.45
CA ALA A 23 7.37 6.26 3.20
C ALA A 23 7.57 6.43 4.71
N ASP A 24 8.78 6.73 5.15
CA ASP A 24 9.08 6.97 6.56
C ASP A 24 8.40 8.24 7.09
N ASP A 25 8.38 9.33 6.33
CA ASP A 25 7.68 10.55 6.68
C ASP A 25 6.17 10.33 6.81
N LEU A 26 5.58 9.60 5.87
CA LEU A 26 4.16 9.25 5.92
C LEU A 26 3.84 8.33 7.09
N ALA A 27 4.71 7.38 7.42
CA ALA A 27 4.55 6.51 8.59
C ALA A 27 4.57 7.33 9.89
N GLN A 28 5.50 8.25 10.04
CA GLN A 28 5.56 9.15 11.20
C GLN A 28 4.28 9.99 11.32
N GLU A 29 3.84 10.58 10.23
CA GLU A 29 2.59 11.36 10.19
C GLU A 29 1.38 10.49 10.57
N ALA A 30 1.30 9.27 10.04
CA ALA A 30 0.21 8.34 10.37
C ALA A 30 0.20 8.00 11.86
N PHE A 31 1.36 7.71 12.45
CA PHE A 31 1.45 7.40 13.89
C PHE A 31 1.13 8.61 14.75
N LEU A 32 1.54 9.80 14.37
CA LEU A 32 1.18 11.04 15.07
C LEU A 32 -0.33 11.29 15.04
N ARG A 33 -0.95 11.12 13.89
CA ARG A 33 -2.42 11.24 13.76
C ARG A 33 -3.15 10.18 14.56
N ALA A 34 -2.66 8.95 14.54
CA ALA A 34 -3.22 7.87 15.35
C ALA A 34 -3.13 8.19 16.84
N TYR A 35 -2.00 8.67 17.31
CA TYR A 35 -1.81 9.06 18.70
C TYR A 35 -2.77 10.18 19.12
N LYS A 36 -2.89 11.22 18.32
CA LYS A 36 -3.80 12.34 18.58
C LYS A 36 -5.27 11.93 18.58
N ASN A 37 -5.63 10.95 17.80
CA ASN A 37 -7.03 10.52 17.61
C ASN A 37 -7.36 9.20 18.28
N ILE A 38 -6.50 8.67 19.14
CA ILE A 38 -6.70 7.38 19.82
C ILE A 38 -8.02 7.35 20.61
N GLY A 39 -8.43 8.49 21.16
CA GLY A 39 -9.69 8.63 21.88
C GLY A 39 -10.93 8.46 21.01
N SER A 40 -10.80 8.65 19.70
CA SER A 40 -11.90 8.47 18.74
C SER A 40 -12.02 7.04 18.23
N PHE A 41 -11.08 6.16 18.55
CA PHE A 41 -11.16 4.74 18.22
C PHE A 41 -12.23 4.09 19.08
N ARG A 42 -13.32 3.62 18.44
CA ARG A 42 -14.51 3.08 19.14
C ARG A 42 -14.57 1.57 19.19
N GLY A 43 -13.59 0.86 18.64
CA GLY A 43 -13.59 -0.61 18.62
C GLY A 43 -14.56 -1.23 17.62
N GLU A 44 -15.17 -0.45 16.72
CA GLU A 44 -16.08 -0.95 15.68
C GLU A 44 -15.34 -1.74 14.59
N ALA A 45 -14.05 -1.48 14.43
CA ALA A 45 -13.15 -2.21 13.55
C ALA A 45 -11.90 -2.62 14.35
N LYS A 46 -11.10 -3.53 13.78
CA LYS A 46 -9.79 -3.87 14.34
C LYS A 46 -8.91 -2.63 14.40
N PHE A 47 -8.08 -2.52 15.43
CA PHE A 47 -7.13 -1.41 15.57
C PHE A 47 -6.21 -1.30 14.34
N SER A 48 -5.75 -2.43 13.80
CA SER A 48 -4.94 -2.46 12.60
C SER A 48 -5.65 -1.85 11.39
N THR A 49 -6.93 -2.17 11.18
CA THR A 49 -7.74 -1.60 10.09
C THR A 49 -7.87 -0.09 10.23
N TRP A 50 -8.14 0.40 11.43
CA TRP A 50 -8.21 1.81 11.74
C TRP A 50 -6.87 2.52 11.45
N LEU A 51 -5.76 1.90 11.86
CA LEU A 51 -4.42 2.44 11.63
C LEU A 51 -4.04 2.46 10.13
N TYR A 52 -4.35 1.39 9.40
CA TYR A 52 -4.15 1.37 7.93
C TYR A 52 -4.96 2.44 7.22
N ARG A 53 -6.18 2.70 7.66
CA ARG A 53 -6.99 3.79 7.11
C ARG A 53 -6.32 5.15 7.28
N ILE A 54 -5.77 5.42 8.45
CA ILE A 54 -5.03 6.65 8.73
C ILE A 54 -3.80 6.74 7.81
N ALA A 55 -3.02 5.67 7.71
CA ALA A 55 -1.83 5.61 6.87
C ALA A 55 -2.16 5.82 5.38
N TYR A 56 -3.19 5.17 4.88
CA TYR A 56 -3.62 5.32 3.50
C TYR A 56 -4.13 6.73 3.21
N ASN A 57 -4.84 7.34 4.14
CA ASN A 57 -5.28 8.73 4.02
C ASN A 57 -4.10 9.71 3.96
N CYS A 58 -3.06 9.49 4.76
CA CYS A 58 -1.83 10.27 4.68
C CYS A 58 -1.19 10.16 3.29
N PHE A 59 -1.09 8.96 2.76
CA PHE A 59 -0.58 8.70 1.42
C PHE A 59 -1.41 9.41 0.34
N ARG A 60 -2.73 9.29 0.38
CA ARG A 60 -3.62 9.94 -0.59
C ARG A 60 -3.52 11.46 -0.56
N GLN A 61 -3.45 12.04 0.62
CA GLN A 61 -3.34 13.50 0.76
C GLN A 61 -2.00 14.00 0.20
N ASP A 62 -0.91 13.29 0.48
CA ASP A 62 0.40 13.62 -0.07
C ASP A 62 0.43 13.48 -1.59
N ALA A 63 -0.11 12.40 -2.14
CA ALA A 63 -0.17 12.16 -3.57
C ALA A 63 -0.98 13.25 -4.28
N ARG A 64 -2.11 13.65 -3.72
CA ARG A 64 -2.93 14.74 -4.24
C ARG A 64 -2.17 16.06 -4.23
N ARG A 65 -1.49 16.39 -3.13
CA ARG A 65 -0.69 17.61 -3.00
C ARG A 65 0.46 17.65 -4.00
N ARG A 66 1.16 16.52 -4.20
CA ARG A 66 2.24 16.41 -5.19
C ARG A 66 1.73 16.60 -6.61
N LYS A 67 0.60 16.03 -6.95
CA LYS A 67 -0.03 16.20 -8.26
C LYS A 67 -0.38 17.67 -8.53
N GLU A 68 -0.88 18.39 -7.53
CA GLU A 68 -1.20 19.82 -7.65
C GLU A 68 0.04 20.70 -7.81
N LEU A 69 1.13 20.37 -7.10
CA LEU A 69 2.35 21.19 -7.10
C LEU A 69 3.27 20.94 -8.28
N VAL A 70 3.34 19.71 -8.79
CA VAL A 70 4.38 19.27 -9.74
C VAL A 70 3.80 18.81 -11.08
N GLY A 71 2.49 18.56 -11.17
CA GLY A 71 1.83 18.08 -12.38
C GLY A 71 2.29 16.68 -12.82
N ILE A 72 3.01 15.94 -11.96
CA ILE A 72 3.52 14.61 -12.26
C ILE A 72 2.47 13.57 -11.87
N ASP A 73 2.04 12.80 -12.85
CA ASP A 73 1.24 11.60 -12.61
C ASP A 73 2.14 10.51 -12.02
N GLU A 74 1.68 9.84 -10.96
CA GLU A 74 2.43 8.81 -10.20
C GLU A 74 2.97 7.64 -11.07
N THR A 75 2.60 7.59 -12.33
CA THR A 75 3.01 6.54 -13.26
C THR A 75 4.47 6.61 -13.71
N GLN A 76 5.23 7.63 -13.34
CA GLN A 76 6.56 7.89 -13.94
C GLN A 76 7.76 7.88 -12.98
N LEU A 77 7.63 7.43 -11.72
CA LEU A 77 8.76 7.38 -10.81
C LEU A 77 9.48 6.03 -10.87
N GLU A 78 10.77 6.07 -11.24
CA GLU A 78 11.64 4.89 -11.26
C GLU A 78 11.90 4.35 -9.85
N ALA A 79 11.89 3.02 -9.72
CA ALA A 79 12.06 2.32 -8.45
C ALA A 79 13.54 2.22 -8.03
N THR A 80 13.86 2.64 -6.81
CA THR A 80 15.13 2.33 -6.16
C THR A 80 14.94 1.14 -5.20
N GLN A 81 15.93 0.25 -5.17
CA GLN A 81 15.83 -1.06 -4.53
C GLN A 81 16.37 -1.08 -3.10
N ASP A 82 15.70 -1.80 -2.19
CA ASP A 82 16.21 -2.12 -0.85
C ASP A 82 16.16 -3.64 -0.58
N PRO A 83 17.22 -4.24 -0.03
CA PRO A 83 17.32 -5.71 0.13
C PRO A 83 16.96 -6.18 1.53
N GLN A 84 15.94 -6.99 1.72
CA GLN A 84 15.85 -7.93 2.86
C GLN A 84 15.00 -9.19 2.58
N THR A 85 15.69 -10.28 2.67
CA THR A 85 15.43 -11.70 3.05
C THR A 85 14.09 -12.39 2.75
N VAL A 86 13.98 -12.89 1.61
CA VAL A 86 13.40 -14.12 1.02
C VAL A 86 14.19 -14.26 -0.27
N ASP A 87 14.20 -15.41 -0.96
CA ASP A 87 14.99 -15.49 -2.21
C ASP A 87 15.04 -14.10 -2.88
N PRO A 88 16.20 -13.42 -2.89
CA PRO A 88 16.24 -12.00 -3.27
C PRO A 88 15.68 -11.75 -4.67
N ALA A 89 15.85 -12.72 -5.58
CA ALA A 89 15.38 -12.62 -6.94
C ALA A 89 13.84 -12.66 -7.01
N LEU A 90 13.19 -13.62 -6.33
CA LEU A 90 11.75 -13.75 -6.34
C LEU A 90 11.07 -12.55 -5.66
N ARG A 91 11.64 -12.09 -4.57
CA ARG A 91 11.13 -10.91 -3.87
C ARG A 91 11.24 -9.66 -4.73
N GLN A 92 12.37 -9.48 -5.39
CA GLN A 92 12.60 -8.36 -6.29
C GLN A 92 11.62 -8.37 -7.45
N ASP A 93 11.40 -9.53 -8.06
CA ASP A 93 10.44 -9.71 -9.14
C ASP A 93 9.02 -9.35 -8.70
N LEU A 94 8.62 -9.83 -7.53
CA LEU A 94 7.29 -9.51 -6.99
C LEU A 94 7.16 -8.01 -6.69
N MET A 95 8.17 -7.39 -6.12
CA MET A 95 8.18 -5.95 -5.83
C MET A 95 8.09 -5.13 -7.13
N GLN A 96 8.83 -5.49 -8.15
CA GLN A 96 8.75 -4.84 -9.46
C GLN A 96 7.39 -5.04 -10.12
N ALA A 97 6.85 -6.24 -10.06
CA ALA A 97 5.54 -6.53 -10.62
C ALA A 97 4.43 -5.72 -9.92
N LEU A 98 4.50 -5.57 -8.61
CA LEU A 98 3.58 -4.72 -7.84
C LEU A 98 3.66 -3.25 -8.28
N GLN A 99 4.85 -2.75 -8.59
CA GLN A 99 5.03 -1.37 -9.05
C GLN A 99 4.40 -1.11 -10.43
N LEU A 100 4.21 -2.13 -11.22
CA LEU A 100 3.54 -2.02 -12.53
C LEU A 100 2.02 -1.94 -12.42
N LEU A 101 1.45 -2.27 -11.27
CA LEU A 101 0.00 -2.17 -11.06
C LEU A 101 -0.44 -0.71 -10.90
N PRO A 102 -1.61 -0.34 -11.45
CA PRO A 102 -2.23 0.93 -11.08
C PRO A 102 -2.44 1.02 -9.57
N ILE A 103 -2.38 2.24 -9.03
CA ILE A 103 -2.41 2.46 -7.58
C ILE A 103 -3.61 1.81 -6.88
N HIS A 104 -4.79 1.84 -7.49
CA HIS A 104 -5.99 1.27 -6.91
C HIS A 104 -5.93 -0.25 -6.80
N GLU A 105 -5.40 -0.91 -7.83
CA GLU A 105 -5.20 -2.36 -7.83
C GLU A 105 -4.08 -2.76 -6.87
N ARG A 106 -2.98 -2.03 -6.88
CA ARG A 106 -1.85 -2.26 -5.98
C ARG A 106 -2.25 -2.14 -4.52
N ALA A 107 -2.95 -1.08 -4.15
CA ALA A 107 -3.42 -0.88 -2.78
C ALA A 107 -4.35 -2.00 -2.32
N ALA A 108 -5.29 -2.41 -3.16
CA ALA A 108 -6.23 -3.50 -2.84
C ALA A 108 -5.49 -4.83 -2.66
N VAL A 109 -4.57 -5.17 -3.55
CA VAL A 109 -3.75 -6.40 -3.44
C VAL A 109 -2.89 -6.38 -2.20
N LEU A 110 -2.20 -5.28 -1.90
CA LEU A 110 -1.36 -5.16 -0.72
C LEU A 110 -2.15 -5.33 0.58
N LEU A 111 -3.30 -4.70 0.69
CA LEU A 111 -4.13 -4.79 1.89
C LEU A 111 -4.71 -6.19 2.08
N CYS A 112 -5.22 -6.80 1.03
CA CYS A 112 -5.89 -8.11 1.12
C CYS A 112 -4.91 -9.28 1.14
N CYS A 113 -3.88 -9.25 0.30
CA CYS A 113 -2.97 -10.39 0.13
C CYS A 113 -1.74 -10.32 1.02
N GLN A 114 -1.20 -9.14 1.30
CA GLN A 114 -0.03 -8.98 2.16
C GLN A 114 -0.39 -8.69 3.61
N SER A 115 -1.31 -7.74 3.84
CA SER A 115 -1.70 -7.34 5.20
C SER A 115 -2.82 -8.21 5.79
N GLY A 116 -3.42 -9.09 4.99
CA GLY A 116 -4.41 -10.05 5.46
C GLY A 116 -5.79 -9.47 5.78
N LEU A 117 -6.12 -8.29 5.25
CA LEU A 117 -7.44 -7.70 5.44
C LEU A 117 -8.50 -8.45 4.63
N SER A 118 -9.71 -8.55 5.17
CA SER A 118 -10.87 -8.95 4.38
C SER A 118 -11.20 -7.87 3.34
N HIS A 119 -11.99 -8.22 2.34
CA HIS A 119 -12.45 -7.24 1.35
C HIS A 119 -13.25 -6.11 2.00
N ASP A 120 -14.08 -6.41 3.01
CA ASP A 120 -14.82 -5.41 3.77
C ASP A 120 -13.89 -4.47 4.54
N GLU A 121 -12.87 -5.00 5.19
CA GLU A 121 -11.88 -4.20 5.90
C GLU A 121 -11.10 -3.30 4.94
N ALA A 122 -10.66 -3.85 3.80
CA ALA A 122 -9.98 -3.08 2.76
C ALA A 122 -10.89 -1.98 2.17
N ALA A 123 -12.17 -2.25 1.99
CA ALA A 123 -13.14 -1.26 1.54
C ALA A 123 -13.22 -0.06 2.49
N ARG A 124 -13.16 -0.32 3.79
CA ARG A 124 -13.13 0.73 4.82
C ARG A 124 -11.82 1.53 4.79
N VAL A 125 -10.69 0.86 4.61
CA VAL A 125 -9.37 1.51 4.52
C VAL A 125 -9.31 2.41 3.29
N LEU A 126 -9.74 1.89 2.14
CA LEU A 126 -9.65 2.58 0.85
C LEU A 126 -10.80 3.57 0.61
N ASP A 127 -11.85 3.50 1.42
CA ASP A 127 -13.07 4.29 1.27
C ASP A 127 -13.69 4.14 -0.13
N ILE A 128 -13.84 2.89 -0.56
CA ILE A 128 -14.45 2.50 -1.84
C ILE A 128 -15.45 1.37 -1.62
N PRO A 129 -16.39 1.16 -2.57
CA PRO A 129 -17.35 0.05 -2.46
C PRO A 129 -16.69 -1.31 -2.43
N LEU A 130 -17.29 -2.26 -1.72
CA LEU A 130 -16.82 -3.63 -1.60
C LEU A 130 -16.61 -4.30 -2.97
N GLY A 131 -17.54 -4.12 -3.89
CA GLY A 131 -17.44 -4.67 -5.24
C GLY A 131 -16.22 -4.14 -6.00
N THR A 132 -15.87 -2.88 -5.79
CA THR A 132 -14.69 -2.26 -6.38
C THR A 132 -13.40 -2.88 -5.82
N VAL A 133 -13.35 -3.14 -4.51
CA VAL A 133 -12.22 -3.85 -3.89
C VAL A 133 -12.04 -5.23 -4.51
N LYS A 134 -13.11 -6.01 -4.60
CA LYS A 134 -13.07 -7.37 -5.19
C LYS A 134 -12.56 -7.35 -6.62
N THR A 135 -13.04 -6.42 -7.43
CA THR A 135 -12.59 -6.26 -8.81
C THR A 135 -11.12 -5.87 -8.89
N ASN A 136 -10.67 -4.93 -8.06
CA ASN A 136 -9.28 -4.48 -8.04
C ASN A 136 -8.32 -5.59 -7.58
N VAL A 137 -8.71 -6.38 -6.59
CA VAL A 137 -7.92 -7.55 -6.15
C VAL A 137 -7.79 -8.57 -7.28
N LEU A 138 -8.89 -8.90 -7.93
CA LEU A 138 -8.91 -9.88 -9.02
C LEU A 138 -8.03 -9.41 -10.19
N ARG A 139 -8.21 -8.19 -10.65
CA ARG A 139 -7.42 -7.61 -11.75
C ARG A 139 -5.95 -7.52 -11.40
N GLY A 140 -5.63 -7.06 -10.20
CA GLY A 140 -4.25 -6.97 -9.73
C GLY A 140 -3.56 -8.32 -9.69
N ARG A 141 -4.22 -9.34 -9.16
CA ARG A 141 -3.69 -10.70 -9.10
C ARG A 141 -3.46 -11.29 -10.48
N GLU A 142 -4.40 -11.10 -11.41
CA GLU A 142 -4.25 -11.57 -12.79
C GLU A 142 -3.06 -10.91 -13.49
N LYS A 143 -2.89 -9.60 -13.35
CA LYS A 143 -1.74 -8.88 -13.90
C LYS A 143 -0.42 -9.36 -13.31
N LEU A 144 -0.36 -9.58 -11.99
CA LEU A 144 0.82 -10.12 -11.32
C LEU A 144 1.18 -11.50 -11.84
N LYS A 145 0.21 -12.39 -11.99
CA LYS A 145 0.44 -13.73 -12.55
C LYS A 145 1.01 -13.68 -13.96
N LYS A 146 0.47 -12.82 -14.82
CA LYS A 146 0.95 -12.66 -16.20
C LYS A 146 2.38 -12.10 -16.23
N THR A 147 2.66 -11.10 -15.45
CA THR A 147 3.99 -10.48 -15.39
C THR A 147 5.04 -11.46 -14.87
N LEU A 148 4.76 -12.16 -13.79
CA LEU A 148 5.68 -13.12 -13.19
C LEU A 148 5.88 -14.36 -14.09
N ALA A 149 4.85 -14.81 -14.77
CA ALA A 149 4.97 -15.91 -15.75
C ALA A 149 5.87 -15.50 -16.93
N ALA A 150 5.70 -14.30 -17.48
CA ALA A 150 6.52 -13.78 -18.57
C ALA A 150 8.01 -13.68 -18.16
N TRP A 151 8.30 -13.32 -16.91
CA TRP A 151 9.69 -13.25 -16.44
C TRP A 151 10.32 -14.60 -16.16
N ARG A 152 9.51 -15.62 -15.81
CA ARG A 152 9.99 -17.00 -15.62
C ARG A 152 10.39 -17.66 -16.93
N ASP A 153 9.69 -17.34 -18.00
CA ASP A 153 9.91 -17.94 -19.31
C ASP A 153 11.05 -17.30 -20.09
N ASN A 154 11.62 -16.25 -19.57
CA ASN A 154 12.82 -15.59 -20.05
C ASN A 154 14.02 -15.94 -19.15
#